data_59d8a534abf3a7e74df65e5bf7dc1b2a
#
_entry.id   59d8a534abf3a7e74df65e5bf7dc1b2a
#
_cell.length_a   1.000
_cell.length_b   1.000
_cell.length_c   1.000
_cell.angle_alpha   90.00
_cell.angle_beta   90.00
_cell.angle_gamma   90.00
#
_symmetry.space_group_name_H-M   'P 1'
#
loop_
_entity.id
_entity.type
_entity.pdbx_description
1 polymer ?
#
loop_
_entity_poly.entity_id
_entity_poly.type
_entity_poly.pdbx_seq_one_letter_code
_entity_poly.pdbx_strand_id
1 'polypeptide(L)'
;MTARVEIYTRDYCGYCTRAKALLSSKGVPFTEYDASMDPDKRREMIQRSRGGATYPQIFINGRPVGGSDEIHDLDREGRLDPLLAEAAAGRKVRTT
;
A
#
# COMPACT_ATOMS: atom_id res chain seq x y z
N MET A 1 5.40 -0.74 16.92
CA MET A 1 4.13 -0.61 16.19
C MET A 1 4.41 -0.51 14.72
N THR A 2 3.54 -1.07 13.91
CA THR A 2 3.72 -1.01 12.46
C THR A 2 2.61 -0.17 11.84
N ALA A 3 2.88 0.34 10.65
CA ALA A 3 1.91 1.09 9.89
C ALA A 3 0.77 0.17 9.42
N ARG A 4 -0.38 0.76 9.14
CA ARG A 4 -1.46 0.05 8.49
C ARG A 4 -1.21 0.11 6.99
N VAL A 5 -1.01 -1.05 6.38
CA VAL A 5 -0.68 -1.15 4.96
C VAL A 5 -1.86 -1.78 4.22
N GLU A 6 -2.27 -1.14 3.14
CA GLU A 6 -3.35 -1.62 2.29
C GLU A 6 -2.87 -1.66 0.85
N ILE A 7 -3.26 -2.68 0.11
CA ILE A 7 -2.87 -2.81 -1.29
C ILE A 7 -4.08 -3.27 -2.12
N TYR A 8 -4.34 -2.57 -3.21
CA TYR A 8 -5.36 -2.96 -4.17
C TYR A 8 -4.69 -3.71 -5.31
N THR A 9 -5.21 -4.88 -5.63
CA THR A 9 -4.61 -5.79 -6.61
C THR A 9 -5.66 -6.27 -7.61
N ARG A 10 -5.20 -6.97 -8.64
CA ARG A 10 -6.08 -7.67 -9.57
C ARG A 10 -5.40 -8.98 -10.00
N ASP A 11 -6.18 -9.83 -10.66
CA ASP A 11 -5.66 -11.11 -11.16
C ASP A 11 -4.60 -10.89 -12.23
N TYR A 12 -3.69 -11.82 -12.32
CA TYR A 12 -2.65 -11.84 -13.37
C TYR A 12 -1.82 -10.56 -13.39
N CYS A 13 -1.48 -10.06 -12.21
CA CYS A 13 -0.71 -8.84 -12.07
C CYS A 13 0.66 -9.16 -11.47
N GLY A 14 1.68 -9.20 -12.33
CA GLY A 14 3.05 -9.46 -11.87
C GLY A 14 3.57 -8.38 -10.94
N TYR A 15 3.21 -7.13 -11.19
CA TYR A 15 3.61 -6.02 -10.32
C TYR A 15 2.96 -6.13 -8.94
N CYS A 16 1.73 -6.64 -8.88
CA CYS A 16 1.08 -6.89 -7.59
C CYS A 16 1.85 -7.95 -6.80
N THR A 17 2.25 -9.02 -7.47
CA THR A 17 3.02 -10.09 -6.85
C THR A 17 4.35 -9.56 -6.30
N ARG A 18 5.04 -8.73 -7.09
CA ARG A 18 6.32 -8.15 -6.66
C ARG A 18 6.15 -7.23 -5.46
N ALA A 19 5.09 -6.42 -5.48
CA ALA A 19 4.82 -5.51 -4.36
C ALA A 19 4.52 -6.27 -3.08
N LYS A 20 3.69 -7.32 -3.19
CA LYS A 20 3.37 -8.14 -2.02
C LYS A 20 4.60 -8.86 -1.48
N ALA A 21 5.46 -9.33 -2.36
CA ALA A 21 6.68 -9.99 -1.95
C ALA A 21 7.59 -9.04 -1.16
N LEU A 22 7.70 -7.80 -1.61
CA LEU A 22 8.51 -6.80 -0.90
C LEU A 22 7.93 -6.53 0.48
N LEU A 23 6.61 -6.31 0.56
CA LEU A 23 5.97 -6.06 1.85
C LEU A 23 6.12 -7.25 2.79
N SER A 24 5.98 -8.46 2.27
CA SER A 24 6.16 -9.67 3.07
C SER A 24 7.60 -9.80 3.57
N SER A 25 8.57 -9.43 2.75
CA SER A 25 9.97 -9.50 3.15
C SER A 25 10.30 -8.52 4.28
N LYS A 26 9.48 -7.47 4.42
CA LYS A 26 9.64 -6.51 5.50
C LYS A 26 8.97 -6.97 6.79
N GLY A 27 8.24 -8.09 6.74
CA GLY A 27 7.60 -8.64 7.92
C GLY A 27 6.39 -7.85 8.41
N VAL A 28 5.81 -7.00 7.56
CA VAL A 28 4.64 -6.22 7.96
C VAL A 28 3.38 -6.87 7.42
N PRO A 29 2.33 -6.92 8.22
CA PRO A 29 1.04 -7.39 7.72
C PRO A 29 0.41 -6.33 6.82
N PHE A 30 -0.35 -6.77 5.84
CA PHE A 30 -1.07 -5.84 4.98
C PHE A 30 -2.44 -6.41 4.64
N THR A 31 -3.36 -5.51 4.30
CA THR A 31 -4.69 -5.89 3.85
C THR A 31 -4.73 -5.79 2.34
N GLU A 32 -5.12 -6.86 1.69
CA GLU A 32 -5.24 -6.89 0.25
C GLU A 32 -6.69 -6.79 -0.16
N TYR A 33 -6.98 -5.89 -1.11
CA TYR A 33 -8.30 -5.77 -1.72
C TYR A 33 -8.17 -6.19 -3.17
N ASP A 34 -8.73 -7.35 -3.51
CA ASP A 34 -8.72 -7.83 -4.88
C ASP A 34 -9.87 -7.18 -5.64
N ALA A 35 -9.53 -6.32 -6.58
CA ALA A 35 -10.50 -5.56 -7.34
C ALA A 35 -10.84 -6.19 -8.70
N SER A 36 -10.37 -7.42 -8.96
CA SER A 36 -10.54 -8.07 -10.25
C SER A 36 -11.99 -8.13 -10.71
N MET A 37 -12.88 -8.48 -9.77
CA MET A 37 -14.31 -8.62 -10.06
C MET A 37 -15.14 -7.68 -9.21
N ASP A 38 -14.54 -6.59 -8.75
CA ASP A 38 -15.20 -5.69 -7.81
C ASP A 38 -15.06 -4.24 -8.27
N PRO A 39 -16.01 -3.76 -9.09
CA PRO A 39 -15.95 -2.37 -9.57
C PRO A 39 -15.99 -1.33 -8.46
N ASP A 40 -16.63 -1.65 -7.34
CA ASP A 40 -16.68 -0.73 -6.20
C ASP A 40 -15.29 -0.55 -5.60
N LYS A 41 -14.55 -1.64 -5.46
CA LYS A 41 -13.17 -1.55 -4.96
C LYS A 41 -12.28 -0.80 -5.93
N ARG A 42 -12.50 -0.97 -7.22
CA ARG A 42 -11.73 -0.22 -8.21
C ARG A 42 -12.02 1.27 -8.11
N ARG A 43 -13.28 1.65 -7.97
CA ARG A 43 -13.65 3.06 -7.81
C ARG A 43 -13.04 3.64 -6.53
N GLU A 44 -13.10 2.87 -5.43
CA GLU A 44 -12.51 3.28 -4.17
C GLU A 44 -11.01 3.53 -4.32
N MET A 45 -10.31 2.64 -5.00
CA MET A 45 -8.88 2.77 -5.27
C MET A 45 -8.57 4.05 -6.04
N ILE A 46 -9.32 4.29 -7.12
CA ILE A 46 -9.10 5.47 -7.96
C ILE A 46 -9.35 6.73 -7.15
N GLN A 47 -10.39 6.74 -6.36
CA GLN A 47 -10.73 7.91 -5.55
C GLN A 47 -9.68 8.17 -4.47
N ARG A 48 -9.27 7.12 -3.75
CA ARG A 48 -8.28 7.25 -2.68
C ARG A 48 -6.91 7.65 -3.21
N SER A 49 -6.54 7.17 -4.40
CA SER A 49 -5.24 7.44 -4.99
C SER A 49 -5.23 8.72 -5.83
N ARG A 50 -6.37 9.42 -5.88
CA ARG A 50 -6.51 10.66 -6.63
C ARG A 50 -6.29 10.46 -8.12
N GLY A 51 -6.90 9.40 -8.65
CA GLY A 51 -6.85 9.13 -10.07
C GLY A 51 -5.97 7.97 -10.47
N GLY A 52 -5.33 7.29 -9.54
CA GLY A 52 -4.51 6.13 -9.85
C GLY A 52 -5.36 4.94 -10.25
N ALA A 53 -5.26 4.55 -11.51
CA ALA A 53 -6.06 3.47 -12.06
C ALA A 53 -5.25 2.25 -12.43
N THR A 54 -3.97 2.25 -12.13
CA THR A 54 -3.09 1.10 -12.38
C THR A 54 -2.98 0.24 -11.12
N TYR A 55 -2.50 -0.98 -11.29
CA TYR A 55 -2.34 -1.92 -10.18
C TYR A 55 -0.87 -2.31 -10.04
N PRO A 56 -0.40 -2.51 -8.82
CA PRO A 56 -1.13 -2.30 -7.57
C PRO A 56 -1.18 -0.83 -7.18
N GLN A 57 -2.07 -0.50 -6.23
CA GLN A 57 -2.06 0.80 -5.57
C GLN A 57 -1.92 0.53 -4.07
N ILE A 58 -0.95 1.18 -3.45
CA ILE A 58 -0.55 0.88 -2.07
C ILE A 58 -0.75 2.11 -1.20
N PHE A 59 -1.27 1.88 -0.01
CA PHE A 59 -1.53 2.95 0.94
C PHE A 59 -0.86 2.60 2.26
N ILE A 60 -0.15 3.56 2.84
CA ILE A 60 0.46 3.39 4.15
C ILE A 60 -0.14 4.44 5.07
N ASN A 61 -0.83 3.97 6.10
CA ASN A 61 -1.57 4.82 7.03
C ASN A 61 -2.53 5.76 6.30
N GLY A 62 -3.19 5.21 5.27
CA GLY A 62 -4.20 5.95 4.50
C GLY A 62 -3.64 6.85 3.42
N ARG A 63 -2.33 7.00 3.32
CA ARG A 63 -1.70 7.86 2.32
C ARG A 63 -1.29 7.06 1.09
N PRO A 64 -1.62 7.51 -0.11
CA PRO A 64 -1.21 6.79 -1.32
C PRO A 64 0.30 6.91 -1.50
N VAL A 65 0.96 5.78 -1.71
CA VAL A 65 2.40 5.77 -1.96
C VAL A 65 2.72 5.27 -3.37
N GLY A 66 1.71 4.89 -4.14
CA GLY A 66 1.91 4.48 -5.52
C GLY A 66 1.88 2.99 -5.71
N GLY A 67 2.53 2.52 -6.75
CA GLY A 67 2.54 1.12 -7.12
C GLY A 67 3.83 0.40 -6.79
N SER A 68 4.07 -0.71 -7.49
CA SER A 68 5.23 -1.55 -7.22
C SER A 68 6.54 -0.79 -7.43
N ASP A 69 6.67 -0.05 -8.52
CA ASP A 69 7.91 0.65 -8.79
C ASP A 69 8.20 1.69 -7.71
N GLU A 70 7.15 2.39 -7.28
CA GLU A 70 7.30 3.45 -6.28
C GLU A 70 7.76 2.89 -4.94
N ILE A 71 7.19 1.75 -4.49
CA ILE A 71 7.63 1.21 -3.21
C ILE A 71 9.03 0.61 -3.28
N HIS A 72 9.41 0.06 -4.45
CA HIS A 72 10.77 -0.42 -4.63
C HIS A 72 11.77 0.73 -4.63
N ASP A 73 11.39 1.87 -5.24
CA ASP A 73 12.23 3.06 -5.19
C ASP A 73 12.39 3.57 -3.77
N LEU A 74 11.31 3.63 -3.01
CA LEU A 74 11.38 4.03 -1.61
C LEU A 74 12.30 3.11 -0.82
N ASP A 75 12.23 1.80 -1.10
CA ASP A 75 13.07 0.85 -0.40
C ASP A 75 14.55 1.07 -0.72
N ARG A 76 14.87 1.27 -2.01
CA ARG A 76 16.25 1.53 -2.40
C ARG A 76 16.81 2.80 -1.77
N GLU A 77 15.96 3.79 -1.55
CA GLU A 77 16.35 5.05 -0.95
C GLU A 77 16.39 5.01 0.58
N GLY A 78 16.05 3.87 1.16
CA GLY A 78 16.02 3.74 2.61
C GLY A 78 14.83 4.44 3.26
N ARG A 79 13.79 4.78 2.49
CA ARG A 79 12.64 5.53 2.96
C ARG A 79 11.42 4.67 3.26
N LEU A 80 11.42 3.43 2.79
CA LEU A 80 10.26 2.55 2.99
C LEU A 80 10.16 2.07 4.44
N ASP A 81 11.28 1.62 5.01
CA ASP A 81 11.26 1.09 6.37
C ASP A 81 10.74 2.11 7.39
N PRO A 82 11.17 3.39 7.34
CA PRO A 82 10.60 4.37 8.27
C PRO A 82 9.10 4.54 8.11
N LEU A 83 8.57 4.49 6.87
CA LEU A 83 7.14 4.59 6.65
C LEU A 83 6.40 3.41 7.25
N LEU A 84 6.96 2.21 7.10
CA LEU A 84 6.33 0.99 7.63
C LEU A 84 6.40 0.92 9.14
N ALA A 85 7.33 1.64 9.75
CA ALA A 85 7.48 1.66 11.20
C ALA A 85 6.57 2.69 11.86
N GLU A 86 5.94 3.59 11.09
CA GLU A 86 5.04 4.58 11.66
C GLU A 86 3.84 3.90 12.30
N ALA A 87 3.42 4.39 13.46
CA ALA A 87 2.21 3.91 14.07
C ALA A 87 1.02 4.26 13.17
N ALA A 88 0.00 3.41 13.16
CA ALA A 88 -1.19 3.66 12.37
C ALA A 88 -1.80 5.01 12.73
N ALA A 89 -2.35 5.66 11.70
CA ALA A 89 -2.96 6.96 11.89
C ALA A 89 -4.04 6.90 12.96
N GLY A 90 -4.27 7.96 13.61
CA GLY A 90 -5.22 8.07 14.69
C GLY A 90 -4.59 7.90 16.03
N ARG A 91 -3.38 7.47 16.04
CA ARG A 91 -2.80 7.33 17.20
C ARG A 91 -2.03 8.44 17.48
N LYS A 92 -2.07 9.25 16.81
CA LYS A 92 -1.44 10.22 16.98
C LYS A 92 -1.76 11.08 17.90
N VAL A 93 -2.21 10.98 18.32
CA VAL A 93 -2.50 11.75 19.05
C VAL A 93 -2.06 11.92 20.25
N ARG A 94 -1.84 11.48 20.30
CA ARG A 94 -1.51 11.38 21.12
C ARG A 94 -0.95 11.92 21.76
N THR A 95 -1.04 12.12 21.92
CA THR A 95 -0.59 12.41 22.45
C THR A 95 -0.34 12.93 23.01
N THR A 96 -0.33 13.07 23.14
CA THR A 96 -0.16 13.41 23.53
C THR A 96 -0.12 13.57 23.91
#